data_47eb17ef7b42b446aac5cb8457e771c8
#
_entry.id   47eb17ef7b42b446aac5cb8457e771c8
#
_cell.length_a   1.000
_cell.length_b   1.000
_cell.length_c   1.000
_cell.angle_alpha   90.00
_cell.angle_beta   90.00
_cell.angle_gamma   90.00
#
_symmetry.space_group_name_H-M   'P 1'
#
loop_
_entity.id
_entity.type
_entity.pdbx_description
1 polymer ?
#
loop_
_entity_poly.entity_id
_entity_poly.type
_entity_poly.pdbx_seq_one_letter_code
_entity_poly.pdbx_strand_id
1 'polypeptide(L)'
;MIDPQLREGNSVARLLARMNREAKDAGVPARRIHLVFAIDRLLARLLVSAPADSWVVKGGFANQLRRPDDARFTQDIDLRIAGTIDTAPMLVADAFGTDLDDLFSYGSPAPPTPLEGPPGGGLRFLAVAQVAGSELVRFKIDISASDALVGPQESHLSDPVLTAVGYPRSSFPVYPVAQSIAEKVHALTLPRDRENSRARDLVDLVWFAERFSVSSSELIDAAVATFAIRADHPWPPSLSTPPASWAKPYARLRTEVGLVPETPDDAIAAVSTFLAPVFAGARGLRWDPTAVAWS
;
A
#
# COMPACT_ATOMS: atom_id res chain seq x y z
N MET A 1 23.50 9.06 -0.20
CA MET A 1 24.33 9.12 1.02
C MET A 1 23.59 9.97 2.04
N ILE A 2 23.52 9.55 3.30
CA ILE A 2 22.87 10.31 4.37
C ILE A 2 23.64 11.60 4.60
N ASP A 3 22.93 12.68 4.94
CA ASP A 3 23.54 13.99 5.27
C ASP A 3 24.63 13.80 6.34
N PRO A 4 25.89 14.23 6.09
CA PRO A 4 26.98 14.09 7.04
C PRO A 4 26.66 14.65 8.44
N GLN A 5 25.87 15.72 8.53
CA GLN A 5 25.45 16.30 9.82
C GLN A 5 24.59 15.36 10.67
N LEU A 6 23.98 14.33 10.09
CA LEU A 6 23.26 13.29 10.82
C LEU A 6 24.20 12.17 11.32
N ARG A 7 25.50 12.23 11.02
CA ARG A 7 26.53 11.29 11.49
C ARG A 7 27.40 11.85 12.61
N GLU A 8 27.32 13.15 12.88
CA GLU A 8 28.08 13.83 13.92
C GLU A 8 27.26 13.99 15.20
N GLY A 9 27.92 14.23 16.34
CA GLY A 9 27.33 14.31 17.67
C GLY A 9 25.95 15.01 17.71
N ASN A 10 25.02 14.51 18.51
CA ASN A 10 23.60 14.90 18.57
C ASN A 10 22.75 14.55 17.32
N SER A 11 23.20 13.61 16.51
CA SER A 11 22.54 13.15 15.28
C SER A 11 21.07 12.76 15.48
N VAL A 12 20.74 12.08 16.56
CA VAL A 12 19.38 11.65 16.91
C VAL A 12 18.45 12.83 17.15
N ALA A 13 18.89 13.81 17.96
CA ALA A 13 18.08 14.98 18.26
C ALA A 13 17.83 15.82 16.99
N ARG A 14 18.84 15.94 16.11
CA ARG A 14 18.71 16.62 14.81
C ARG A 14 17.73 15.89 13.88
N LEU A 15 17.83 14.56 13.79
CA LEU A 15 16.92 13.75 13.00
C LEU A 15 15.47 13.97 13.45
N LEU A 16 15.18 13.77 14.73
CA LEU A 16 13.85 13.96 15.29
C LEU A 16 13.34 15.39 15.14
N ALA A 17 14.20 16.39 15.32
CA ALA A 17 13.83 17.79 15.11
C ALA A 17 13.47 18.10 13.65
N ARG A 18 14.21 17.54 12.66
CA ARG A 18 13.89 17.68 11.24
C ARG A 18 12.56 16.98 10.91
N MET A 19 12.37 15.73 11.34
CA MET A 19 11.11 15.00 11.13
C MET A 19 9.89 15.73 11.72
N ASN A 20 10.03 16.29 12.93
CA ASN A 20 8.96 17.05 13.58
C ASN A 20 8.69 18.39 12.88
N ARG A 21 9.70 19.02 12.29
CA ARG A 21 9.53 20.23 11.47
C ARG A 21 8.73 19.89 10.21
N GLU A 22 9.13 18.87 9.47
CA GLU A 22 8.40 18.44 8.27
C GLU A 22 6.93 18.12 8.59
N ALA A 23 6.68 17.44 9.71
CA ALA A 23 5.31 17.16 10.16
C ALA A 23 4.51 18.45 10.42
N LYS A 24 5.13 19.44 11.08
CA LYS A 24 4.51 20.74 11.36
C LYS A 24 4.22 21.51 10.07
N ASP A 25 5.18 21.54 9.16
CA ASP A 25 5.08 22.28 7.89
C ASP A 25 4.03 21.65 6.97
N ALA A 26 3.89 20.32 7.00
CA ALA A 26 2.84 19.58 6.31
C ALA A 26 1.48 19.58 7.03
N GLY A 27 1.38 20.12 8.26
CA GLY A 27 0.13 20.12 9.04
C GLY A 27 -0.34 18.74 9.48
N VAL A 28 0.57 17.76 9.62
CA VAL A 28 0.24 16.38 9.98
C VAL A 28 0.82 15.99 11.35
N PRO A 29 0.27 14.98 12.03
CA PRO A 29 0.89 14.47 13.26
C PRO A 29 2.31 13.94 13.01
N ALA A 30 3.25 14.22 13.93
CA ALA A 30 4.62 13.76 13.83
C ALA A 30 4.74 12.24 13.61
N ARG A 31 3.86 11.46 14.22
CA ARG A 31 3.78 9.99 14.05
C ARG A 31 3.61 9.58 12.58
N ARG A 32 2.95 10.40 11.73
CA ARG A 32 2.81 10.11 10.29
C ARG A 32 4.18 10.12 9.60
N ILE A 33 4.99 11.15 9.84
CA ILE A 33 6.35 11.26 9.29
C ILE A 33 7.26 10.15 9.85
N HIS A 34 7.20 9.89 11.17
CA HIS A 34 7.96 8.81 11.80
C HIS A 34 7.66 7.46 11.15
N LEU A 35 6.40 7.19 10.84
CA LEU A 35 5.98 5.94 10.21
C LEU A 35 6.45 5.83 8.76
N VAL A 36 6.33 6.90 7.96
CA VAL A 36 6.84 6.95 6.59
C VAL A 36 8.34 6.63 6.58
N PHE A 37 9.11 7.28 7.47
CA PHE A 37 10.54 6.99 7.62
C PHE A 37 10.81 5.55 8.03
N ALA A 38 10.12 5.06 9.05
CA ALA A 38 10.32 3.70 9.55
C ALA A 38 10.04 2.65 8.47
N ILE A 39 8.97 2.82 7.69
CA ILE A 39 8.66 1.89 6.60
C ILE A 39 9.70 2.03 5.47
N ASP A 40 10.03 3.24 5.06
CA ASP A 40 11.04 3.47 4.01
C ASP A 40 12.39 2.84 4.36
N ARG A 41 12.89 3.06 5.58
CA ARG A 41 14.18 2.52 6.00
C ARG A 41 14.16 0.98 6.14
N LEU A 42 13.00 0.39 6.44
CA LEU A 42 12.82 -1.05 6.39
C LEU A 42 12.86 -1.57 4.95
N LEU A 43 12.14 -0.92 4.03
CA LEU A 43 12.16 -1.29 2.61
C LEU A 43 13.55 -1.14 1.99
N ALA A 44 14.31 -0.12 2.40
CA ALA A 44 15.71 0.03 1.98
C ALA A 44 16.60 -1.14 2.45
N ARG A 45 16.30 -1.74 3.61
CA ARG A 45 16.97 -2.95 4.08
C ARG A 45 16.61 -4.16 3.23
N LEU A 46 15.35 -4.30 2.86
CA LEU A 46 14.90 -5.36 1.94
C LEU A 46 15.58 -5.28 0.57
N LEU A 47 15.86 -4.07 0.05
CA LEU A 47 16.62 -3.92 -1.20
C LEU A 47 18.06 -4.48 -1.10
N VAL A 48 18.63 -4.52 0.09
CA VAL A 48 20.00 -5.00 0.31
C VAL A 48 20.03 -6.47 0.70
N SER A 49 19.10 -6.91 1.56
CA SER A 49 19.10 -8.26 2.15
C SER A 49 18.36 -9.30 1.32
N ALA A 50 17.39 -8.89 0.51
CA ALA A 50 16.56 -9.82 -0.25
C ALA A 50 16.98 -9.88 -1.74
N PRO A 51 16.84 -11.05 -2.40
CA PRO A 51 17.04 -11.16 -3.83
C PRO A 51 16.16 -10.18 -4.63
N ALA A 52 16.64 -9.69 -5.75
CA ALA A 52 15.84 -8.90 -6.68
C ALA A 52 14.58 -9.68 -7.08
N ASP A 53 13.47 -8.97 -7.28
CA ASP A 53 12.17 -9.52 -7.67
C ASP A 53 11.55 -10.53 -6.68
N SER A 54 12.16 -10.74 -5.50
CA SER A 54 11.63 -11.65 -4.49
C SER A 54 10.49 -11.07 -3.66
N TRP A 55 10.26 -9.76 -3.72
CA TRP A 55 9.22 -9.07 -2.97
C TRP A 55 8.72 -7.83 -3.72
N VAL A 56 7.51 -7.41 -3.39
CA VAL A 56 6.87 -6.20 -3.95
C VAL A 56 5.94 -5.56 -2.92
N VAL A 57 5.94 -4.24 -2.85
CA VAL A 57 5.03 -3.46 -1.99
C VAL A 57 3.66 -3.43 -2.61
N LYS A 58 2.62 -3.72 -1.81
CA LYS A 58 1.21 -3.60 -2.22
C LYS A 58 0.40 -2.79 -1.20
N GLY A 59 -0.92 -2.78 -1.35
CA GLY A 59 -1.82 -2.14 -0.40
C GLY A 59 -1.72 -0.62 -0.34
N GLY A 60 -2.00 -0.07 0.84
CA GLY A 60 -2.07 1.37 1.05
C GLY A 60 -0.73 2.07 0.89
N PHE A 61 0.38 1.45 1.30
CA PHE A 61 1.70 2.07 1.19
C PHE A 61 2.19 2.12 -0.27
N ALA A 62 1.81 1.16 -1.11
CA ALA A 62 2.04 1.23 -2.56
C ALA A 62 1.40 2.48 -3.17
N ASN A 63 0.19 2.85 -2.73
CA ASN A 63 -0.49 4.06 -3.17
C ASN A 63 0.25 5.34 -2.70
N GLN A 64 0.76 5.35 -1.47
CA GLN A 64 1.59 6.45 -0.97
C GLN A 64 2.92 6.58 -1.75
N LEU A 65 3.56 5.49 -2.14
CA LEU A 65 4.75 5.54 -3.01
C LEU A 65 4.43 6.11 -4.40
N ARG A 66 3.25 5.82 -4.96
CA ARG A 66 2.83 6.37 -6.26
C ARG A 66 2.54 7.86 -6.20
N ARG A 67 1.83 8.30 -5.17
CA ARG A 67 1.38 9.69 -5.00
C ARG A 67 1.40 10.06 -3.50
N PRO A 68 2.55 10.48 -2.96
CA PRO A 68 2.74 10.73 -1.53
C PRO A 68 1.77 11.75 -0.93
N ASP A 69 1.46 12.81 -1.71
CA ASP A 69 0.63 13.92 -1.27
C ASP A 69 -0.87 13.72 -1.50
N ASP A 70 -1.26 12.62 -2.16
CA ASP A 70 -2.62 12.44 -2.70
C ASP A 70 -3.24 11.09 -2.32
N ALA A 71 -2.47 10.17 -1.75
CA ALA A 71 -2.98 8.91 -1.24
C ALA A 71 -3.37 9.00 0.23
N ARG A 72 -4.42 8.25 0.62
CA ARG A 72 -4.76 8.16 2.04
C ARG A 72 -3.59 7.60 2.86
N PHE A 73 -3.49 8.06 4.08
CA PHE A 73 -2.47 7.56 4.98
C PHE A 73 -2.74 6.10 5.40
N THR A 74 -1.69 5.28 5.40
CA THR A 74 -1.72 3.92 5.96
C THR A 74 -0.77 3.78 7.14
N GLN A 75 -1.07 2.84 8.05
CA GLN A 75 -0.28 2.57 9.27
C GLN A 75 0.42 1.21 9.24
N ASP A 76 0.24 0.49 8.15
CA ASP A 76 0.74 -0.84 7.90
C ASP A 76 1.39 -0.91 6.52
N ILE A 77 2.20 -1.91 6.32
CA ILE A 77 2.77 -2.23 5.02
C ILE A 77 2.33 -3.64 4.62
N ASP A 78 1.88 -3.76 3.39
CA ASP A 78 1.54 -5.03 2.77
C ASP A 78 2.64 -5.40 1.77
N LEU A 79 3.17 -6.61 1.86
CA LEU A 79 4.16 -7.16 0.95
C LEU A 79 3.62 -8.45 0.30
N ARG A 80 3.89 -8.61 -0.98
CA ARG A 80 3.81 -9.92 -1.63
C ARG A 80 5.25 -10.42 -1.82
N ILE A 81 5.49 -11.69 -1.48
CA ILE A 81 6.79 -12.34 -1.71
C ILE A 81 6.68 -13.42 -2.80
N ALA A 82 7.78 -13.68 -3.48
CA ALA A 82 7.91 -14.83 -4.36
C ALA A 82 8.16 -16.10 -3.54
N GLY A 83 7.68 -17.25 -4.01
CA GLY A 83 7.85 -18.53 -3.31
C GLY A 83 6.75 -18.84 -2.28
N THR A 84 7.11 -19.42 -1.16
CA THR A 84 6.16 -19.86 -0.11
C THR A 84 6.21 -18.95 1.12
N ILE A 85 5.12 -18.91 1.87
CA ILE A 85 5.00 -18.07 3.07
C ILE A 85 6.02 -18.42 4.15
N ASP A 86 6.50 -19.66 4.17
CA ASP A 86 7.50 -20.14 5.13
C ASP A 86 8.84 -19.39 5.03
N THR A 87 9.11 -18.72 3.92
CA THR A 87 10.31 -17.89 3.74
C THR A 87 10.17 -16.49 4.35
N ALA A 88 8.96 -16.05 4.69
CA ALA A 88 8.71 -14.71 5.23
C ALA A 88 9.43 -14.42 6.56
N PRO A 89 9.52 -15.36 7.53
CA PRO A 89 10.26 -15.09 8.77
C PRO A 89 11.74 -14.79 8.52
N MET A 90 12.39 -15.51 7.61
CA MET A 90 13.78 -15.28 7.25
C MET A 90 13.96 -13.94 6.56
N LEU A 91 13.10 -13.62 5.58
CA LEU A 91 13.10 -12.33 4.88
C LEU A 91 13.04 -11.14 5.86
N VAL A 92 12.13 -11.22 6.84
CA VAL A 92 11.96 -10.15 7.85
C VAL A 92 13.16 -10.11 8.80
N ALA A 93 13.66 -11.26 9.23
CA ALA A 93 14.83 -11.33 10.12
C ALA A 93 16.09 -10.76 9.45
N ASP A 94 16.33 -11.09 8.20
CA ASP A 94 17.45 -10.56 7.41
C ASP A 94 17.34 -9.03 7.23
N ALA A 95 16.14 -8.52 6.92
CA ALA A 95 15.91 -7.09 6.85
C ALA A 95 16.13 -6.39 8.19
N PHE A 96 15.67 -6.97 9.30
CA PHE A 96 15.88 -6.41 10.64
C PHE A 96 17.35 -6.45 11.07
N GLY A 97 18.11 -7.47 10.64
CA GLY A 97 19.53 -7.62 10.93
C GLY A 97 20.44 -6.78 10.03
N THR A 98 19.93 -6.21 8.94
CA THR A 98 20.71 -5.40 8.00
C THR A 98 20.96 -4.01 8.59
N ASP A 99 22.24 -3.63 8.73
CA ASP A 99 22.63 -2.29 9.12
C ASP A 99 22.93 -1.43 7.88
N LEU A 100 22.29 -0.27 7.79
CA LEU A 100 22.51 0.72 6.73
C LEU A 100 23.29 1.95 7.22
N ASP A 101 23.83 1.92 8.43
CA ASP A 101 24.51 3.08 9.06
C ASP A 101 23.61 4.33 9.03
N ASP A 102 22.32 4.15 9.35
CA ASP A 102 21.26 5.14 9.18
C ASP A 102 20.52 5.50 10.47
N LEU A 103 21.06 5.15 11.62
CA LEU A 103 20.51 5.33 12.96
C LEU A 103 19.27 4.47 13.27
N PHE A 104 18.68 3.80 12.29
CA PHE A 104 17.51 2.96 12.47
C PHE A 104 17.89 1.51 12.78
N SER A 105 17.16 0.91 13.70
CA SER A 105 17.17 -0.52 13.96
C SER A 105 15.75 -1.05 14.09
N TYR A 106 15.56 -2.36 13.91
CA TYR A 106 14.25 -2.98 13.92
C TYR A 106 14.25 -4.21 14.80
N GLY A 107 13.08 -4.50 15.39
CA GLY A 107 12.82 -5.71 16.12
C GLY A 107 11.35 -6.08 16.08
N SER A 108 11.04 -7.32 16.48
CA SER A 108 9.69 -7.77 16.69
C SER A 108 9.52 -8.21 18.15
N PRO A 109 8.52 -7.68 18.87
CA PRO A 109 8.31 -8.06 20.28
C PRO A 109 7.61 -9.40 20.45
N ALA A 110 7.10 -9.99 19.34
CA ALA A 110 6.34 -11.24 19.34
C ALA A 110 6.57 -12.02 18.03
N PRO A 111 6.35 -13.34 18.04
CA PRO A 111 6.29 -14.14 16.82
C PRO A 111 5.23 -13.62 15.84
N PRO A 112 5.38 -13.89 14.53
CA PRO A 112 4.35 -13.54 13.55
C PRO A 112 3.06 -14.33 13.81
N THR A 113 1.94 -13.72 13.43
CA THR A 113 0.61 -14.34 13.51
C THR A 113 0.08 -14.65 12.11
N PRO A 114 -0.62 -15.78 11.90
CA PRO A 114 -1.24 -16.09 10.63
C PRO A 114 -2.24 -15.00 10.21
N LEU A 115 -2.30 -14.72 8.90
CA LEU A 115 -3.33 -13.90 8.27
C LEU A 115 -4.36 -14.80 7.61
N GLU A 116 -5.63 -14.57 7.93
CA GLU A 116 -6.74 -15.18 7.21
C GLU A 116 -6.97 -14.47 5.87
N GLY A 117 -7.26 -15.23 4.82
CA GLY A 117 -7.69 -14.73 3.53
C GLY A 117 -6.69 -14.78 2.38
N PRO A 118 -5.36 -14.54 2.53
CA PRO A 118 -4.45 -14.73 1.43
C PRO A 118 -4.39 -16.20 0.97
N PRO A 119 -4.52 -16.49 -0.33
CA PRO A 119 -4.29 -17.83 -0.85
C PRO A 119 -2.87 -18.30 -0.49
N GLY A 120 -2.72 -19.57 -0.10
CA GLY A 120 -1.41 -20.09 0.33
C GLY A 120 -0.90 -19.55 1.66
N GLY A 121 -1.76 -18.81 2.40
CA GLY A 121 -1.46 -18.26 3.71
C GLY A 121 -0.80 -16.88 3.68
N GLY A 122 -0.79 -16.25 4.83
CA GLY A 122 -0.11 -14.99 5.09
C GLY A 122 0.40 -14.92 6.52
N LEU A 123 1.32 -14.02 6.78
CA LEU A 123 1.88 -13.76 8.10
C LEU A 123 1.86 -12.26 8.40
N ARG A 124 1.49 -11.91 9.63
CA ARG A 124 1.58 -10.57 10.19
C ARG A 124 2.71 -10.49 11.20
N PHE A 125 3.62 -9.58 10.99
CA PHE A 125 4.68 -9.22 11.92
C PHE A 125 4.35 -7.87 12.58
N LEU A 126 4.72 -7.73 13.84
CA LEU A 126 4.73 -6.42 14.50
C LEU A 126 6.17 -5.90 14.50
N ALA A 127 6.42 -4.85 13.72
CA ALA A 127 7.72 -4.19 13.69
C ALA A 127 7.78 -3.05 14.71
N VAL A 128 8.89 -2.96 15.42
CA VAL A 128 9.28 -1.84 16.26
C VAL A 128 10.49 -1.18 15.62
N ALA A 129 10.30 0.00 15.08
CA ALA A 129 11.41 0.82 14.60
C ALA A 129 11.99 1.63 15.76
N GLN A 130 13.31 1.62 15.87
CA GLN A 130 14.06 2.36 16.88
C GLN A 130 15.04 3.31 16.20
N VAL A 131 15.33 4.42 16.86
CA VAL A 131 16.40 5.34 16.49
C VAL A 131 17.38 5.41 17.65
N ALA A 132 18.62 4.98 17.41
CA ALA A 132 19.66 4.86 18.43
C ALA A 132 19.18 4.11 19.70
N GLY A 133 18.48 2.99 19.51
CA GLY A 133 17.99 2.14 20.59
C GLY A 133 16.70 2.59 21.29
N SER A 134 16.16 3.79 20.95
CA SER A 134 14.89 4.27 21.49
C SER A 134 13.75 4.03 20.51
N GLU A 135 12.62 3.51 21.01
CA GLU A 135 11.44 3.26 20.16
C GLU A 135 10.94 4.57 19.51
N LEU A 136 10.83 4.56 18.20
CA LEU A 136 10.26 5.64 17.39
C LEU A 136 8.77 5.40 17.09
N VAL A 137 8.48 4.21 16.53
CA VAL A 137 7.11 3.86 16.11
C VAL A 137 6.97 2.34 15.94
N ARG A 138 5.74 1.85 16.13
CA ARG A 138 5.33 0.47 15.81
C ARG A 138 4.39 0.45 14.63
N PHE A 139 4.54 -0.58 13.79
CA PHE A 139 3.66 -0.82 12.65
C PHE A 139 3.57 -2.31 12.31
N LYS A 140 2.60 -2.67 11.48
CA LYS A 140 2.41 -4.06 11.04
C LYS A 140 3.01 -4.24 9.66
N ILE A 141 3.57 -5.44 9.45
CA ILE A 141 4.02 -5.92 8.15
C ILE A 141 3.15 -7.14 7.83
N ASP A 142 2.29 -7.02 6.84
CA ASP A 142 1.44 -8.10 6.35
C ASP A 142 2.09 -8.69 5.10
N ILE A 143 2.42 -9.98 5.13
CA ILE A 143 3.10 -10.68 4.03
C ILE A 143 2.21 -11.77 3.50
N SER A 144 2.05 -11.81 2.18
CA SER A 144 1.39 -12.89 1.43
C SER A 144 2.35 -13.45 0.36
N ALA A 145 2.21 -14.74 0.03
CA ALA A 145 3.09 -15.40 -0.93
C ALA A 145 2.40 -15.70 -2.27
N SER A 146 1.13 -16.04 -2.25
CA SER A 146 0.42 -16.60 -3.41
C SER A 146 -0.54 -15.63 -4.11
N ASP A 147 -0.52 -14.34 -3.78
CA ASP A 147 -1.31 -13.35 -4.50
C ASP A 147 -0.85 -13.27 -5.97
N ALA A 148 -1.81 -13.08 -6.88
CA ALA A 148 -1.51 -12.90 -8.29
C ALA A 148 -0.56 -11.70 -8.50
N LEU A 149 0.35 -11.83 -9.43
CA LEU A 149 1.16 -10.72 -9.92
C LEU A 149 1.16 -10.81 -11.45
N VAL A 150 0.33 -10.01 -12.08
CA VAL A 150 0.16 -9.97 -13.54
C VAL A 150 0.80 -8.68 -14.06
N GLY A 151 1.64 -8.83 -15.07
CA GLY A 151 2.38 -7.73 -15.65
C GLY A 151 3.67 -7.38 -14.87
N PRO A 152 4.42 -6.41 -15.39
CA PRO A 152 5.65 -5.96 -14.77
C PRO A 152 5.37 -5.20 -13.47
N GLN A 153 6.26 -5.35 -12.50
CA GLN A 153 6.28 -4.52 -11.31
C GLN A 153 6.54 -3.06 -11.69
N GLU A 154 5.88 -2.15 -11.01
CA GLU A 154 6.19 -0.73 -11.08
C GLU A 154 7.41 -0.42 -10.20
N SER A 155 8.05 0.72 -10.42
CA SER A 155 9.15 1.20 -9.60
C SER A 155 8.88 2.65 -9.18
N HIS A 156 8.77 2.90 -7.88
CA HIS A 156 8.46 4.23 -7.35
C HIS A 156 9.49 4.67 -6.32
N LEU A 157 9.86 5.94 -6.40
CA LEU A 157 10.74 6.57 -5.40
C LEU A 157 10.01 6.76 -4.08
N SER A 158 10.74 6.60 -2.98
CA SER A 158 10.27 6.94 -1.65
C SER A 158 9.80 8.40 -1.53
N ASP A 159 9.06 8.69 -0.45
CA ASP A 159 8.49 10.01 -0.18
C ASP A 159 9.56 11.12 -0.24
N PRO A 160 9.27 12.29 -0.85
CA PRO A 160 10.19 13.43 -0.89
C PRO A 160 10.65 13.91 0.49
N VAL A 161 9.88 13.69 1.53
CA VAL A 161 10.21 14.06 2.92
C VAL A 161 11.54 13.45 3.38
N LEU A 162 11.95 12.31 2.82
CA LEU A 162 13.24 11.68 3.12
C LEU A 162 14.39 12.65 2.80
N THR A 163 14.34 13.29 1.62
CA THR A 163 15.34 14.26 1.19
C THR A 163 15.34 15.53 2.08
N ALA A 164 14.15 16.02 2.43
CA ALA A 164 14.01 17.20 3.30
C ALA A 164 14.65 16.97 4.68
N VAL A 165 14.58 15.74 5.19
CA VAL A 165 15.23 15.37 6.47
C VAL A 165 16.72 15.04 6.31
N GLY A 166 17.21 14.79 5.09
CA GLY A 166 18.64 14.50 4.80
C GLY A 166 18.93 13.01 4.53
N TYR A 167 17.90 12.24 4.15
CA TYR A 167 18.07 10.85 3.73
C TYR A 167 17.93 10.71 2.21
N PRO A 168 18.68 9.79 1.60
CA PRO A 168 18.51 9.48 0.19
C PRO A 168 17.18 8.77 -0.02
N ARG A 169 16.53 9.08 -1.14
CA ARG A 169 15.36 8.32 -1.62
C ARG A 169 15.82 7.05 -2.30
N SER A 170 15.09 5.97 -2.05
CA SER A 170 15.26 4.68 -2.71
C SER A 170 14.09 4.42 -3.65
N SER A 171 14.30 3.58 -4.67
CA SER A 171 13.25 3.14 -5.56
C SER A 171 12.81 1.73 -5.15
N PHE A 172 11.52 1.55 -4.94
CA PHE A 172 10.95 0.29 -4.45
C PHE A 172 10.10 -0.38 -5.52
N PRO A 173 10.12 -1.73 -5.59
CA PRO A 173 9.20 -2.47 -6.44
C PRO A 173 7.78 -2.37 -5.87
N VAL A 174 6.83 -1.99 -6.74
CA VAL A 174 5.44 -1.74 -6.37
C VAL A 174 4.51 -2.57 -7.27
N TYR A 175 3.47 -3.07 -6.67
CA TYR A 175 2.44 -3.89 -7.30
C TYR A 175 1.76 -3.13 -8.44
N PRO A 176 1.48 -3.71 -9.62
CA PRO A 176 0.84 -2.99 -10.72
C PRO A 176 -0.51 -2.38 -10.33
N VAL A 177 -0.84 -1.20 -10.87
CA VAL A 177 -2.13 -0.53 -10.63
C VAL A 177 -3.31 -1.45 -10.96
N ALA A 178 -3.29 -2.10 -12.12
CA ALA A 178 -4.36 -3.02 -12.53
C ALA A 178 -4.57 -4.15 -11.52
N GLN A 179 -3.48 -4.71 -11.00
CA GLN A 179 -3.52 -5.77 -10.00
C GLN A 179 -4.03 -5.25 -8.65
N SER A 180 -3.63 -4.03 -8.26
CA SER A 180 -4.14 -3.36 -7.04
C SER A 180 -5.65 -3.15 -7.11
N ILE A 181 -6.18 -2.74 -8.27
CA ILE A 181 -7.61 -2.57 -8.51
C ILE A 181 -8.34 -3.92 -8.41
N ALA A 182 -7.83 -4.97 -9.08
CA ALA A 182 -8.44 -6.30 -9.08
C ALA A 182 -8.58 -6.88 -7.66
N GLU A 183 -7.54 -6.75 -6.81
CA GLU A 183 -7.60 -7.17 -5.41
C GLU A 183 -8.65 -6.41 -4.60
N LYS A 184 -8.79 -5.10 -4.85
CA LYS A 184 -9.79 -4.27 -4.15
C LYS A 184 -11.21 -4.58 -4.61
N VAL A 185 -11.43 -4.85 -5.89
CA VAL A 185 -12.73 -5.33 -6.39
C VAL A 185 -13.07 -6.66 -5.74
N HIS A 186 -12.13 -7.61 -5.71
CA HIS A 186 -12.33 -8.89 -5.03
C HIS A 186 -12.71 -8.71 -3.55
N ALA A 187 -11.95 -7.89 -2.80
CA ALA A 187 -12.22 -7.64 -1.39
C ALA A 187 -13.57 -6.93 -1.14
N LEU A 188 -13.96 -6.04 -2.06
CA LEU A 188 -15.22 -5.29 -1.99
C LEU A 188 -16.44 -6.20 -2.24
N THR A 189 -16.31 -7.13 -3.17
CA THR A 189 -17.41 -8.00 -3.63
C THR A 189 -17.46 -9.36 -2.94
N LEU A 190 -16.47 -9.69 -2.10
CA LEU A 190 -16.44 -10.93 -1.34
C LEU A 190 -17.66 -11.05 -0.41
N PRO A 191 -18.51 -12.09 -0.58
CA PRO A 191 -19.64 -12.35 0.32
C PRO A 191 -19.17 -12.53 1.78
N ARG A 192 -19.92 -11.98 2.73
CA ARG A 192 -19.57 -12.05 4.16
C ARG A 192 -20.81 -12.21 5.01
N ASP A 193 -20.71 -12.98 6.08
CA ASP A 193 -21.78 -13.18 7.06
C ASP A 193 -22.10 -11.93 7.89
N ARG A 194 -21.14 -11.00 7.95
CA ARG A 194 -21.28 -9.72 8.63
C ARG A 194 -21.18 -8.55 7.66
N GLU A 195 -21.79 -7.44 8.01
CA GLU A 195 -21.73 -6.23 7.21
C GLU A 195 -20.28 -5.88 6.85
N ASN A 196 -20.08 -5.64 5.58
CA ASN A 196 -18.74 -5.42 5.01
C ASN A 196 -18.18 -4.05 5.46
N SER A 197 -17.00 -4.04 6.07
CA SER A 197 -16.29 -2.84 6.54
C SER A 197 -15.31 -2.26 5.48
N ARG A 198 -15.54 -2.51 4.20
CA ARG A 198 -14.60 -2.23 3.11
C ARG A 198 -14.72 -0.84 2.47
N ALA A 199 -15.25 0.15 3.20
CA ALA A 199 -15.31 1.54 2.73
C ALA A 199 -13.94 2.08 2.25
N ARG A 200 -12.83 1.58 2.83
CA ARG A 200 -11.46 1.93 2.38
C ARG A 200 -11.16 1.44 0.96
N ASP A 201 -11.60 0.22 0.63
CA ASP A 201 -11.38 -0.34 -0.70
C ASP A 201 -12.18 0.41 -1.76
N LEU A 202 -13.40 0.89 -1.43
CA LEU A 202 -14.18 1.77 -2.29
C LEU A 202 -13.48 3.11 -2.50
N VAL A 203 -12.97 3.74 -1.44
CA VAL A 203 -12.18 4.99 -1.53
C VAL A 203 -10.96 4.80 -2.44
N ASP A 204 -10.21 3.70 -2.28
CA ASP A 204 -9.05 3.41 -3.10
C ASP A 204 -9.43 3.15 -4.57
N LEU A 205 -10.56 2.49 -4.85
CA LEU A 205 -11.06 2.29 -6.23
C LEU A 205 -11.44 3.61 -6.91
N VAL A 206 -12.15 4.50 -6.23
CA VAL A 206 -12.45 5.85 -6.72
C VAL A 206 -11.16 6.60 -6.98
N TRP A 207 -10.20 6.55 -6.05
CA TRP A 207 -8.91 7.21 -6.17
C TRP A 207 -8.13 6.73 -7.41
N PHE A 208 -8.14 5.42 -7.70
CA PHE A 208 -7.56 4.90 -8.95
C PHE A 208 -8.29 5.42 -10.19
N ALA A 209 -9.62 5.41 -10.17
CA ALA A 209 -10.43 5.87 -11.31
C ALA A 209 -10.21 7.35 -11.63
N GLU A 210 -10.03 8.19 -10.63
CA GLU A 210 -9.83 9.63 -10.80
C GLU A 210 -8.38 10.03 -11.15
N ARG A 211 -7.38 9.17 -10.90
CA ARG A 211 -5.97 9.57 -10.97
C ARG A 211 -5.10 8.77 -11.93
N PHE A 212 -5.57 7.62 -12.39
CA PHE A 212 -4.74 6.73 -13.21
C PHE A 212 -5.39 6.38 -14.54
N SER A 213 -4.59 6.45 -15.59
CA SER A 213 -4.94 5.85 -16.86
C SER A 213 -4.65 4.35 -16.78
N VAL A 214 -5.64 3.51 -17.09
CA VAL A 214 -5.58 2.06 -16.96
C VAL A 214 -6.02 1.39 -18.25
N SER A 215 -5.34 0.31 -18.64
CA SER A 215 -5.74 -0.54 -19.76
C SER A 215 -6.83 -1.54 -19.33
N SER A 216 -7.92 -1.63 -20.09
CA SER A 216 -8.97 -2.64 -19.86
C SER A 216 -8.41 -4.06 -19.97
N SER A 217 -7.47 -4.29 -20.88
CA SER A 217 -6.85 -5.61 -21.07
C SER A 217 -6.03 -6.01 -19.84
N GLU A 218 -5.18 -5.12 -19.32
CA GLU A 218 -4.40 -5.37 -18.10
C GLU A 218 -5.30 -5.60 -16.89
N LEU A 219 -6.37 -4.83 -16.78
CA LEU A 219 -7.32 -4.95 -15.66
C LEU A 219 -8.11 -6.25 -15.71
N ILE A 220 -8.53 -6.70 -16.91
CA ILE A 220 -9.18 -8.01 -17.11
C ILE A 220 -8.22 -9.13 -16.75
N ASP A 221 -6.96 -9.10 -17.22
CA ASP A 221 -5.97 -10.13 -16.91
C ASP A 221 -5.69 -10.22 -15.40
N ALA A 222 -5.54 -9.08 -14.74
CA ALA A 222 -5.37 -9.00 -13.29
C ALA A 222 -6.61 -9.53 -12.55
N ALA A 223 -7.82 -9.19 -13.00
CA ALA A 223 -9.07 -9.67 -12.41
C ALA A 223 -9.20 -11.18 -12.54
N VAL A 224 -8.99 -11.73 -13.75
CA VAL A 224 -9.02 -13.17 -14.00
C VAL A 224 -8.05 -13.91 -13.09
N ALA A 225 -6.81 -13.46 -13.01
CA ALA A 225 -5.80 -14.09 -12.17
C ALA A 225 -6.13 -14.00 -10.67
N THR A 226 -6.59 -12.83 -10.19
CA THR A 226 -6.95 -12.65 -8.79
C THR A 226 -8.10 -13.54 -8.35
N PHE A 227 -9.18 -13.56 -9.14
CA PHE A 227 -10.37 -14.34 -8.80
C PHE A 227 -10.13 -15.85 -8.95
N ALA A 228 -9.30 -16.27 -9.91
CA ALA A 228 -8.91 -17.68 -10.06
C ALA A 228 -8.06 -18.19 -8.90
N ILE A 229 -7.10 -17.40 -8.43
CA ILE A 229 -6.21 -17.80 -7.33
C ILE A 229 -6.95 -17.80 -5.98
N ARG A 230 -7.78 -16.78 -5.73
CA ARG A 230 -8.52 -16.68 -4.46
C ARG A 230 -9.68 -17.67 -4.40
N ALA A 231 -10.37 -17.88 -5.51
CA ALA A 231 -11.45 -18.86 -5.70
C ALA A 231 -12.60 -18.78 -4.67
N ASP A 232 -12.70 -17.66 -3.92
CA ASP A 232 -13.72 -17.48 -2.88
C ASP A 232 -15.10 -17.19 -3.48
N HIS A 233 -15.15 -16.50 -4.62
CA HIS A 233 -16.36 -16.19 -5.37
C HIS A 233 -16.00 -15.82 -6.83
N PRO A 234 -16.97 -15.94 -7.77
CA PRO A 234 -16.73 -15.57 -9.16
C PRO A 234 -16.61 -14.05 -9.34
N TRP A 235 -16.02 -13.64 -10.48
CA TRP A 235 -16.06 -12.26 -10.92
C TRP A 235 -17.51 -11.76 -10.98
N PRO A 236 -17.85 -10.66 -10.31
CA PRO A 236 -19.24 -10.18 -10.26
C PRO A 236 -19.63 -9.50 -11.58
N PRO A 237 -20.90 -9.55 -11.97
CA PRO A 237 -21.39 -8.83 -13.13
C PRO A 237 -21.53 -7.30 -12.89
N SER A 238 -21.59 -6.89 -11.64
CA SER A 238 -21.75 -5.49 -11.20
C SER A 238 -21.39 -5.34 -9.73
N LEU A 239 -21.23 -4.11 -9.27
CA LEU A 239 -21.06 -3.80 -7.85
C LEU A 239 -22.42 -3.70 -7.15
N SER A 240 -22.45 -4.15 -5.90
CA SER A 240 -23.65 -4.05 -5.04
C SER A 240 -23.76 -2.67 -4.39
N THR A 241 -24.97 -2.33 -3.97
CA THR A 241 -25.25 -1.14 -3.14
C THR A 241 -24.41 -1.18 -1.85
N PRO A 242 -23.78 -0.06 -1.47
CA PRO A 242 -22.94 -0.02 -0.29
C PRO A 242 -23.78 -0.07 0.99
N PRO A 243 -23.29 -0.70 2.07
CA PRO A 243 -23.96 -0.66 3.36
C PRO A 243 -24.08 0.76 3.92
N ALA A 244 -25.18 1.07 4.58
CA ALA A 244 -25.41 2.39 5.19
C ALA A 244 -24.30 2.78 6.22
N SER A 245 -23.70 1.78 6.88
CA SER A 245 -22.59 1.97 7.83
C SER A 245 -21.33 2.59 7.18
N TRP A 246 -21.22 2.56 5.84
CA TRP A 246 -20.07 3.15 5.14
C TRP A 246 -20.11 4.67 5.07
N ALA A 247 -21.26 5.32 5.28
CA ALA A 247 -21.40 6.77 5.12
C ALA A 247 -20.36 7.58 5.91
N LYS A 248 -20.20 7.29 7.22
CA LYS A 248 -19.23 8.01 8.07
C LYS A 248 -17.76 7.72 7.71
N PRO A 249 -17.32 6.45 7.63
CA PRO A 249 -15.92 6.16 7.27
C PRO A 249 -15.56 6.65 5.86
N TYR A 250 -16.47 6.55 4.90
CA TYR A 250 -16.28 7.06 3.54
C TYR A 250 -16.11 8.59 3.56
N ALA A 251 -17.03 9.34 4.17
CA ALA A 251 -17.00 10.81 4.23
C ALA A 251 -15.67 11.32 4.81
N ARG A 252 -15.14 10.67 5.87
CA ARG A 252 -13.84 11.00 6.44
C ARG A 252 -12.69 10.76 5.46
N LEU A 253 -12.65 9.57 4.85
CA LEU A 253 -11.56 9.18 3.96
C LEU A 253 -11.58 9.95 2.63
N ARG A 254 -12.79 10.21 2.07
CA ARG A 254 -12.89 11.02 0.86
C ARG A 254 -12.32 12.43 1.04
N THR A 255 -12.57 13.02 2.20
CA THR A 255 -12.04 14.36 2.53
C THR A 255 -10.51 14.33 2.67
N GLU A 256 -9.95 13.27 3.24
CA GLU A 256 -8.49 13.11 3.37
C GLU A 256 -7.77 13.11 2.01
N VAL A 257 -8.38 12.49 0.99
CA VAL A 257 -7.77 12.32 -0.34
C VAL A 257 -8.43 13.15 -1.45
N GLY A 258 -9.40 14.00 -1.09
CA GLY A 258 -10.03 14.93 -2.03
C GLY A 258 -10.80 14.27 -3.18
N LEU A 259 -11.60 13.21 -2.90
CA LEU A 259 -12.40 12.53 -3.92
C LEU A 259 -13.63 13.33 -4.32
N VAL A 260 -14.01 13.25 -5.61
CA VAL A 260 -15.20 13.92 -6.17
C VAL A 260 -16.52 13.32 -5.65
N PRO A 261 -16.77 11.99 -5.67
CA PRO A 261 -18.03 11.42 -5.20
C PRO A 261 -18.30 11.75 -3.73
N GLU A 262 -19.49 12.26 -3.42
CA GLU A 262 -19.82 12.74 -2.07
C GLU A 262 -20.30 11.65 -1.14
N THR A 263 -21.00 10.67 -1.69
CA THR A 263 -21.59 9.56 -0.93
C THR A 263 -21.02 8.21 -1.38
N PRO A 264 -21.16 7.15 -0.57
CA PRO A 264 -20.81 5.80 -1.01
C PRO A 264 -21.58 5.35 -2.26
N ASP A 265 -22.82 5.78 -2.44
CA ASP A 265 -23.65 5.45 -3.61
C ASP A 265 -23.07 6.12 -4.88
N ASP A 266 -22.71 7.41 -4.81
CA ASP A 266 -22.02 8.12 -5.90
C ASP A 266 -20.69 7.45 -6.23
N ALA A 267 -19.95 7.00 -5.22
CA ALA A 267 -18.69 6.29 -5.38
C ALA A 267 -18.88 4.94 -6.09
N ILE A 268 -19.89 4.17 -5.72
CA ILE A 268 -20.24 2.90 -6.41
C ILE A 268 -20.62 3.18 -7.86
N ALA A 269 -21.38 4.23 -8.14
CA ALA A 269 -21.74 4.62 -9.51
C ALA A 269 -20.50 4.99 -10.33
N ALA A 270 -19.58 5.79 -9.79
CA ALA A 270 -18.33 6.17 -10.43
C ALA A 270 -17.44 4.94 -10.73
N VAL A 271 -17.24 4.07 -9.73
CA VAL A 271 -16.45 2.84 -9.88
C VAL A 271 -17.13 1.86 -10.86
N SER A 272 -18.46 1.80 -10.88
CA SER A 272 -19.21 0.96 -11.84
C SER A 272 -18.99 1.43 -13.27
N THR A 273 -18.99 2.75 -13.51
CA THR A 273 -18.66 3.34 -14.81
C THR A 273 -17.21 3.00 -15.22
N PHE A 274 -16.28 3.14 -14.30
CA PHE A 274 -14.87 2.80 -14.50
C PHE A 274 -14.68 1.31 -14.80
N LEU A 275 -15.41 0.41 -14.15
CA LEU A 275 -15.27 -1.04 -14.35
C LEU A 275 -16.20 -1.62 -15.45
N ALA A 276 -17.09 -0.82 -16.03
CA ALA A 276 -18.08 -1.32 -16.98
C ALA A 276 -17.49 -2.14 -18.15
N PRO A 277 -16.45 -1.70 -18.87
CA PRO A 277 -15.84 -2.51 -19.92
C PRO A 277 -15.20 -3.79 -19.40
N VAL A 278 -14.65 -3.75 -18.16
CA VAL A 278 -14.02 -4.92 -17.53
C VAL A 278 -15.09 -5.99 -17.21
N PHE A 279 -16.24 -5.56 -16.67
CA PHE A 279 -17.39 -6.46 -16.44
C PHE A 279 -17.90 -7.06 -17.75
N ALA A 280 -17.88 -6.29 -18.85
CA ALA A 280 -18.28 -6.75 -20.18
C ALA A 280 -17.19 -7.56 -20.90
N GLY A 281 -15.98 -7.68 -20.35
CA GLY A 281 -14.86 -8.35 -21.01
C GLY A 281 -14.28 -7.59 -22.21
N ALA A 282 -14.56 -6.28 -22.33
CA ALA A 282 -14.11 -5.45 -23.45
C ALA A 282 -12.62 -5.08 -23.29
N ARG A 283 -11.79 -5.58 -24.21
CA ARG A 283 -10.35 -5.37 -24.25
C ARG A 283 -9.96 -4.24 -25.21
N GLY A 284 -8.71 -3.78 -25.09
CA GLY A 284 -8.12 -2.81 -26.03
C GLY A 284 -8.49 -1.35 -25.74
N LEU A 285 -9.23 -1.09 -24.66
CA LEU A 285 -9.62 0.26 -24.24
C LEU A 285 -8.65 0.82 -23.20
N ARG A 286 -8.57 2.14 -23.12
CA ARG A 286 -7.79 2.87 -22.11
C ARG A 286 -8.68 3.87 -21.38
N TRP A 287 -8.65 3.82 -20.07
CA TRP A 287 -9.34 4.78 -19.21
C TRP A 287 -8.57 6.11 -19.18
N ASP A 288 -9.29 7.18 -19.45
CA ASP A 288 -8.82 8.56 -19.25
C ASP A 288 -9.50 9.15 -18.00
N PRO A 289 -8.75 9.35 -16.89
CA PRO A 289 -9.31 9.93 -15.68
C PRO A 289 -9.76 11.38 -15.82
N THR A 290 -9.21 12.14 -16.79
CA THR A 290 -9.60 13.53 -17.04
C THR A 290 -10.92 13.61 -17.81
N ALA A 291 -11.08 12.76 -18.81
CA ALA A 291 -12.32 12.66 -19.57
C ALA A 291 -13.42 11.85 -18.86
N VAL A 292 -13.05 11.10 -17.80
CA VAL A 292 -13.91 10.13 -17.10
C VAL A 292 -14.55 9.15 -18.11
N ALA A 293 -13.77 8.68 -19.07
CA ALA A 293 -14.24 7.87 -20.19
C ALA A 293 -13.19 6.84 -20.64
N TRP A 294 -13.68 5.79 -21.29
CA TRP A 294 -12.88 4.81 -22.00
C TRP A 294 -12.80 5.16 -23.50
N SER A 295 -11.63 5.00 -24.09
CA SER A 295 -11.40 5.21 -25.52
C SER A 295 -10.56 4.07 -26.11
#